data_c9750a05fc78487e73d92d859140c565
#
_entry.id   c9750a05fc78487e73d92d859140c565
#
_cell.length_a   1.000
_cell.length_b   1.000
_cell.length_c   1.000
_cell.angle_alpha   90.00
_cell.angle_beta   90.00
_cell.angle_gamma   90.00
#
_symmetry.space_group_name_H-M   'P 1'
#
loop_
_entity.id
_entity.type
_entity.pdbx_description
1 polymer ?
#
loop_
_entity_poly.entity_id
_entity_poly.type
_entity_poly.pdbx_seq_one_letter_code
_entity_poly.pdbx_strand_id
1 'polypeptide(L)'
;MKRKAYLAVAAMCMMLAVNGCGDNKETTKDEAATEQNTESTAEDKAEDSTDKEDSADNSEDAASGDTRLVSVDNVEKYITIAEYKGITLDNSVQEVTDDDVDSKVTQNLQAKSETVDDEDAVIQDGDTATINFVGTKDGEAFDGGTANNYDLVIGSGTMIPGFEEGIVGMKKGETKDVTVTFPESYRNTDLAGQEAVFQITVQSFKRAPELTDEWVTANTDSSNVDEYKASVRTQLEQDAQDQAENSLRSTAWTTIFTNSEVLEYPEKDMDEAAKNFKSIAESYAKQADMELDEFIESQGIAQEDFDAQCQQYAQAKVKQDLIIQGIMDAEGMTFDDEESLAIQNDLVEQYGSGDLATLIDTYGQVAVDESIGLTRVEDFIVANATFEQASADSTAEDAGAEDSTKTDSAADTETSADAANTADNTDSQTDTAEDTEADASAEADTQD
;
A
#
# COMPACT_ATOMS: atom_id res chain seq x y z
N MET A 1 -5.32 2.68 24.14
CA MET A 1 -5.07 2.58 22.69
C MET A 1 -3.55 2.60 22.53
N LYS A 2 -2.94 1.57 21.93
CA LYS A 2 -1.50 1.57 21.68
C LYS A 2 -1.27 2.41 20.41
N ARG A 3 -0.53 3.50 20.54
CA ARG A 3 -0.15 4.34 19.40
C ARG A 3 0.89 3.58 18.58
N LYS A 4 0.71 3.47 17.27
CA LYS A 4 1.76 2.96 16.38
C LYS A 4 2.56 4.16 15.88
N ALA A 5 3.67 4.47 16.54
CA ALA A 5 4.63 5.43 16.04
C ALA A 5 5.62 4.69 15.12
N TYR A 6 5.89 5.23 13.93
CA TYR A 6 6.81 4.62 12.98
C TYR A 6 8.13 5.38 13.00
N LEU A 7 9.22 4.67 13.22
CA LEU A 7 10.54 5.23 12.94
C LEU A 7 10.60 5.57 11.46
N ALA A 8 10.86 6.84 11.17
CA ALA A 8 10.94 7.36 9.81
C ALA A 8 12.13 6.79 9.05
N VAL A 9 12.08 5.51 8.71
CA VAL A 9 12.99 4.84 7.77
C VAL A 9 12.49 5.09 6.34
N ALA A 10 12.09 6.33 6.05
CA ALA A 10 11.52 6.71 4.75
C ALA A 10 12.56 6.82 3.61
N ALA A 11 13.82 6.51 3.86
CA ALA A 11 14.88 6.69 2.86
C ALA A 11 14.89 5.63 1.75
N MET A 12 14.16 4.52 1.88
CA MET A 12 14.38 3.37 1.00
C MET A 12 13.45 3.27 -0.21
N CYS A 13 12.28 3.92 -0.19
CA CYS A 13 11.32 3.78 -1.29
C CYS A 13 11.56 4.71 -2.48
N MET A 14 12.45 5.70 -2.39
CA MET A 14 12.71 6.65 -3.49
C MET A 14 13.80 6.21 -4.48
N MET A 15 14.65 5.25 -4.16
CA MET A 15 15.73 4.82 -5.06
C MET A 15 15.28 3.95 -6.24
N LEU A 16 14.06 3.40 -6.23
CA LEU A 16 13.58 2.48 -7.26
C LEU A 16 12.56 3.08 -8.24
N ALA A 17 12.16 4.34 -8.09
CA ALA A 17 11.07 4.93 -8.87
C ALA A 17 11.49 5.83 -10.05
N VAL A 18 12.77 5.89 -10.43
CA VAL A 18 13.23 6.74 -11.55
C VAL A 18 13.74 5.91 -12.74
N ASN A 19 12.92 4.99 -13.22
CA ASN A 19 13.07 4.49 -14.58
C ASN A 19 11.74 4.64 -15.31
N GLY A 20 11.54 5.78 -15.94
CA GLY A 20 10.42 5.97 -16.84
C GLY A 20 9.90 7.40 -16.94
N CYS A 21 10.73 8.34 -17.41
CA CYS A 21 10.18 9.56 -17.96
C CYS A 21 9.87 9.32 -19.44
N GLY A 22 8.63 8.94 -19.71
CA GLY A 22 8.00 8.94 -21.01
C GLY A 22 6.57 9.42 -20.80
N ASP A 23 6.26 10.58 -21.39
CA ASP A 23 4.92 11.18 -21.43
C ASP A 23 3.80 10.14 -21.58
N ASN A 24 2.84 10.07 -20.64
CA ASN A 24 1.42 10.20 -20.92
C ASN A 24 0.51 10.09 -19.69
N LYS A 25 -0.36 11.06 -19.56
CA LYS A 25 -1.70 11.16 -18.97
C LYS A 25 -2.32 9.94 -18.27
N GLU A 26 -2.82 10.27 -17.04
CA GLU A 26 -4.05 9.76 -16.40
C GLU A 26 -4.28 8.24 -16.34
N THR A 27 -4.22 7.68 -15.14
CA THR A 27 -5.40 7.15 -14.46
C THR A 27 -5.05 6.55 -13.11
N THR A 28 -5.88 6.86 -12.18
CA THR A 28 -6.10 6.40 -10.81
C THR A 28 -6.04 4.88 -10.59
N LYS A 29 -5.61 4.54 -9.35
CA LYS A 29 -6.07 3.47 -8.44
C LYS A 29 -5.20 2.24 -8.23
N ASP A 30 -4.97 2.07 -6.92
CA ASP A 30 -4.81 0.85 -6.13
C ASP A 30 -3.59 -0.04 -6.43
N GLU A 31 -2.59 0.06 -5.54
CA GLU A 31 -1.78 -1.11 -5.20
C GLU A 31 -1.48 -1.13 -3.69
N ALA A 32 -1.96 -2.21 -3.10
CA ALA A 32 -1.75 -2.60 -1.73
C ALA A 32 -0.27 -2.91 -1.47
N ALA A 33 0.25 -2.41 -0.36
CA ALA A 33 1.57 -2.74 0.14
C ALA A 33 1.61 -4.19 0.62
N THR A 34 2.48 -4.98 0.02
CA THR A 34 2.80 -6.34 0.47
C THR A 34 3.91 -6.26 1.51
N GLU A 35 3.58 -6.61 2.74
CA GLU A 35 4.56 -6.83 3.81
C GLU A 35 5.38 -8.09 3.51
N GLN A 36 6.69 -7.95 3.32
CA GLN A 36 7.62 -9.07 3.39
C GLN A 36 8.30 -9.09 4.75
N ASN A 37 7.88 -10.06 5.54
CA ASN A 37 8.50 -10.46 6.79
C ASN A 37 9.78 -11.28 6.46
N THR A 38 10.96 -10.76 6.78
CA THR A 38 12.20 -11.52 6.74
C THR A 38 12.66 -11.82 8.17
N GLU A 39 12.39 -13.03 8.59
CA GLU A 39 12.96 -13.67 9.76
C GLU A 39 14.44 -14.00 9.52
N SER A 40 15.33 -13.32 10.25
CA SER A 40 16.77 -13.63 10.25
C SER A 40 17.15 -14.30 11.55
N THR A 41 17.44 -15.59 11.45
CA THR A 41 18.06 -16.36 12.52
C THR A 41 19.54 -16.02 12.64
N ALA A 42 19.94 -15.52 13.81
CA ALA A 42 21.35 -15.33 14.19
C ALA A 42 21.88 -16.61 14.82
N GLU A 43 22.95 -17.17 14.27
CA GLU A 43 23.86 -18.08 14.97
C GLU A 43 25.23 -17.43 15.15
N ASP A 44 25.57 -17.39 16.40
CA ASP A 44 26.78 -17.10 17.14
C ASP A 44 28.10 -17.58 16.51
N LYS A 45 29.11 -16.68 16.44
CA LYS A 45 30.52 -17.04 16.65
C LYS A 45 31.35 -15.81 17.05
N ALA A 46 31.75 -15.79 18.29
CA ALA A 46 32.81 -14.94 18.80
C ALA A 46 34.19 -15.41 18.30
N GLU A 47 35.04 -14.47 17.86
CA GLU A 47 36.48 -14.49 18.08
C GLU A 47 37.09 -13.10 18.00
N ASP A 48 37.72 -12.76 19.08
CA ASP A 48 38.64 -11.75 19.52
C ASP A 48 39.67 -11.27 18.47
N SER A 49 39.79 -9.95 18.25
CA SER A 49 41.09 -9.29 18.10
C SER A 49 41.00 -7.78 18.32
N THR A 50 41.66 -7.37 19.37
CA THR A 50 42.00 -5.99 19.74
C THR A 50 42.82 -5.30 18.66
N ASP A 51 42.38 -4.13 18.20
CA ASP A 51 43.29 -3.02 17.94
C ASP A 51 42.59 -1.68 18.20
N LYS A 52 43.21 -0.92 19.11
CA LYS A 52 42.87 0.44 19.46
C LYS A 52 43.61 1.36 18.52
N GLU A 53 42.89 2.23 17.81
CA GLU A 53 43.42 3.57 17.55
C GLU A 53 42.24 4.58 17.41
N ASP A 54 42.21 5.46 18.35
CA ASP A 54 41.92 6.90 18.36
C ASP A 54 40.85 7.42 17.37
N SER A 55 39.64 7.60 17.86
CA SER A 55 38.81 8.75 17.53
C SER A 55 38.27 9.32 18.82
N ALA A 56 39.04 10.20 19.41
CA ALA A 56 38.57 11.06 20.48
C ALA A 56 37.67 12.14 19.94
N ASP A 57 36.66 12.42 20.75
CA ASP A 57 35.98 13.68 20.85
C ASP A 57 34.76 13.92 19.93
N ASN A 58 33.64 13.38 20.34
CA ASN A 58 32.39 14.13 20.39
C ASN A 58 31.38 13.47 21.36
N SER A 59 31.71 13.47 22.63
CA SER A 59 30.78 13.10 23.71
C SER A 59 30.85 14.15 24.83
N GLU A 60 30.37 15.33 24.55
CA GLU A 60 29.92 16.29 25.54
C GLU A 60 28.88 17.21 24.89
N ASP A 61 27.63 16.73 24.73
CA ASP A 61 26.41 17.56 24.84
C ASP A 61 25.16 16.67 24.97
N ALA A 62 25.17 15.75 25.90
CA ALA A 62 23.99 14.96 26.25
C ALA A 62 23.56 15.32 27.67
N ALA A 63 23.16 16.58 27.91
CA ALA A 63 22.35 17.01 29.08
C ALA A 63 21.98 18.48 28.99
N SER A 64 21.09 18.88 28.10
CA SER A 64 20.24 20.03 28.35
C SER A 64 18.98 19.93 27.48
N GLY A 65 17.82 20.14 28.08
CA GLY A 65 16.48 19.98 27.50
C GLY A 65 16.13 20.95 26.37
N ASP A 66 16.98 21.03 25.35
CA ASP A 66 16.76 21.83 24.16
C ASP A 66 17.13 21.05 22.88
N THR A 67 16.61 19.81 22.78
CA THR A 67 16.70 19.03 21.55
C THR A 67 15.91 19.72 20.47
N ARG A 68 16.55 20.06 19.34
CA ARG A 68 15.92 20.69 18.19
C ARG A 68 16.22 19.87 16.93
N LEU A 69 15.22 19.78 16.05
CA LEU A 69 15.36 19.10 14.75
C LEU A 69 16.07 19.94 13.70
N VAL A 70 16.16 21.26 13.92
CA VAL A 70 16.81 22.21 13.02
C VAL A 70 17.79 23.09 13.75
N SER A 71 18.86 23.51 13.06
CA SER A 71 19.95 24.28 13.63
C SER A 71 19.64 25.78 13.85
N VAL A 72 18.40 26.21 13.56
CA VAL A 72 17.96 27.58 13.59
C VAL A 72 16.99 27.86 14.74
N ASP A 73 17.17 29.01 15.46
CA ASP A 73 16.31 29.36 16.60
C ASP A 73 14.96 29.97 16.20
N ASN A 74 14.87 30.60 15.04
CA ASN A 74 13.66 31.27 14.57
C ASN A 74 13.20 30.64 13.23
N VAL A 75 12.38 29.63 13.37
CA VAL A 75 11.87 28.83 12.25
C VAL A 75 10.99 29.65 11.28
N GLU A 76 10.26 30.65 11.80
CA GLU A 76 9.36 31.50 11.00
C GLU A 76 10.08 32.31 9.89
N LYS A 77 11.39 32.47 9.97
CA LYS A 77 12.17 33.11 8.91
C LYS A 77 12.42 32.18 7.70
N TYR A 78 12.32 30.88 7.93
CA TYR A 78 12.71 29.87 6.95
C TYR A 78 11.51 29.21 6.29
N ILE A 79 10.34 29.20 6.98
CA ILE A 79 9.15 28.56 6.48
C ILE A 79 7.88 29.32 6.90
N THR A 80 6.90 29.37 6.00
CA THR A 80 5.52 29.70 6.32
C THR A 80 4.74 28.39 6.44
N ILE A 81 4.39 28.02 7.68
CA ILE A 81 3.63 26.79 7.94
C ILE A 81 2.16 27.05 7.59
N ALA A 82 1.54 26.10 6.90
CA ALA A 82 0.11 26.13 6.60
C ALA A 82 -0.74 26.11 7.88
N GLU A 83 -2.00 26.51 7.76
CA GLU A 83 -2.95 26.41 8.88
C GLU A 83 -3.10 24.94 9.30
N TYR A 84 -2.68 24.61 10.52
CA TYR A 84 -2.65 23.26 11.05
C TYR A 84 -3.71 23.00 12.15
N LYS A 85 -4.53 24.02 12.48
CA LYS A 85 -5.69 23.87 13.37
C LYS A 85 -6.98 24.06 12.60
N GLY A 86 -7.99 23.25 12.89
CA GLY A 86 -9.30 23.35 12.25
C GLY A 86 -9.35 22.86 10.81
N ILE A 87 -8.32 22.15 10.33
CA ILE A 87 -8.38 21.47 9.03
C ILE A 87 -9.52 20.46 9.04
N THR A 88 -10.17 20.25 7.89
CA THR A 88 -11.26 19.27 7.78
C THR A 88 -10.69 17.93 7.34
N LEU A 89 -10.98 16.88 8.10
CA LEU A 89 -10.57 15.51 7.83
C LEU A 89 -11.79 14.58 7.79
N ASP A 90 -11.69 13.50 7.02
CA ASP A 90 -12.65 12.40 7.03
C ASP A 90 -12.21 11.36 8.05
N ASN A 91 -13.07 11.07 9.04
CA ASN A 91 -12.83 10.08 10.08
C ASN A 91 -13.66 8.80 9.88
N SER A 92 -14.10 8.53 8.67
CA SER A 92 -14.85 7.31 8.38
C SER A 92 -13.98 6.08 8.65
N VAL A 93 -14.57 5.13 9.41
CA VAL A 93 -13.99 3.81 9.65
C VAL A 93 -14.75 2.82 8.79
N GLN A 94 -14.04 1.96 8.08
CA GLN A 94 -14.68 0.92 7.27
C GLN A 94 -15.45 -0.04 8.16
N GLU A 95 -16.73 -0.27 7.85
CA GLU A 95 -17.57 -1.23 8.56
C GLU A 95 -17.12 -2.66 8.23
N VAL A 96 -16.93 -3.48 9.26
CA VAL A 96 -16.59 -4.90 9.13
C VAL A 96 -17.86 -5.72 8.97
N THR A 97 -18.02 -6.34 7.83
CA THR A 97 -19.18 -7.19 7.50
C THR A 97 -19.00 -8.63 7.97
N ASP A 98 -20.08 -9.42 7.92
CA ASP A 98 -19.99 -10.88 8.17
C ASP A 98 -19.15 -11.57 7.10
N ASP A 99 -19.21 -11.11 5.86
CA ASP A 99 -18.41 -11.64 4.75
C ASP A 99 -16.90 -11.40 4.95
N ASP A 100 -16.50 -10.27 5.54
CA ASP A 100 -15.10 -10.00 5.89
C ASP A 100 -14.61 -10.98 6.96
N VAL A 101 -15.45 -11.24 7.97
CA VAL A 101 -15.13 -12.22 9.02
C VAL A 101 -15.00 -13.62 8.44
N ASP A 102 -15.94 -14.06 7.59
CA ASP A 102 -15.90 -15.40 6.97
C ASP A 102 -14.70 -15.53 6.02
N SER A 103 -14.35 -14.48 5.30
CA SER A 103 -13.16 -14.43 4.45
C SER A 103 -11.88 -14.56 5.27
N LYS A 104 -11.77 -13.84 6.39
CA LYS A 104 -10.61 -13.92 7.29
C LYS A 104 -10.48 -15.29 7.96
N VAL A 105 -11.59 -15.86 8.41
CA VAL A 105 -11.63 -17.23 8.96
C VAL A 105 -11.16 -18.23 7.91
N THR A 106 -11.63 -18.11 6.66
CA THR A 106 -11.21 -18.97 5.55
C THR A 106 -9.71 -18.86 5.29
N GLN A 107 -9.15 -17.65 5.26
CA GLN A 107 -7.70 -17.42 5.14
C GLN A 107 -6.91 -18.06 6.28
N ASN A 108 -7.40 -17.93 7.52
CA ASN A 108 -6.76 -18.54 8.69
C ASN A 108 -6.75 -20.08 8.61
N LEU A 109 -7.83 -20.68 8.12
CA LEU A 109 -7.90 -22.12 7.88
C LEU A 109 -6.97 -22.56 6.74
N GLN A 110 -6.92 -21.81 5.63
CA GLN A 110 -6.01 -22.07 4.51
C GLN A 110 -4.54 -22.01 4.93
N ALA A 111 -4.16 -21.08 5.80
CA ALA A 111 -2.81 -21.02 6.38
C ALA A 111 -2.42 -22.27 7.21
N LYS A 112 -3.42 -23.05 7.63
CA LYS A 112 -3.26 -24.34 8.36
C LYS A 112 -3.52 -25.55 7.49
N SER A 113 -3.55 -25.39 6.16
CA SER A 113 -3.78 -26.49 5.22
C SER A 113 -2.67 -27.53 5.31
N GLU A 114 -3.07 -28.81 5.30
CA GLU A 114 -2.17 -29.96 5.32
C GLU A 114 -2.16 -30.68 3.97
N THR A 115 -1.04 -31.29 3.63
CA THR A 115 -0.92 -32.09 2.40
C THR A 115 -1.84 -33.30 2.48
N VAL A 116 -2.61 -33.54 1.42
CA VAL A 116 -3.47 -34.71 1.30
C VAL A 116 -2.66 -35.86 0.71
N ASP A 117 -2.38 -36.89 1.52
CA ASP A 117 -1.57 -38.05 1.15
C ASP A 117 -2.40 -39.26 0.65
N ASP A 118 -3.75 -39.20 0.76
CA ASP A 118 -4.65 -40.22 0.29
C ASP A 118 -4.66 -40.24 -1.25
N GLU A 119 -4.22 -41.36 -1.87
CA GLU A 119 -4.13 -41.55 -3.32
C GLU A 119 -5.52 -41.56 -4.01
N ASP A 120 -6.59 -41.83 -3.24
CA ASP A 120 -7.96 -41.81 -3.76
C ASP A 120 -8.65 -40.43 -3.54
N ALA A 121 -8.04 -39.53 -2.80
CA ALA A 121 -8.59 -38.20 -2.60
C ALA A 121 -8.59 -37.42 -3.92
N VAL A 122 -9.63 -36.63 -4.09
CA VAL A 122 -9.79 -35.71 -5.22
C VAL A 122 -9.77 -34.25 -4.73
N ILE A 123 -9.31 -33.37 -5.59
CA ILE A 123 -9.32 -31.92 -5.35
C ILE A 123 -10.76 -31.43 -5.20
N GLN A 124 -10.99 -30.58 -4.23
CA GLN A 124 -12.26 -29.91 -3.91
C GLN A 124 -12.08 -28.40 -3.97
N ASP A 125 -13.21 -27.71 -4.02
CA ASP A 125 -13.24 -26.27 -3.84
C ASP A 125 -12.65 -25.88 -2.47
N GLY A 126 -11.81 -24.86 -2.43
CA GLY A 126 -11.04 -24.44 -1.25
C GLY A 126 -9.69 -25.15 -1.05
N ASP A 127 -9.37 -26.24 -1.78
CA ASP A 127 -8.05 -26.86 -1.74
C ASP A 127 -6.99 -25.97 -2.40
N THR A 128 -5.76 -26.01 -1.91
CA THR A 128 -4.60 -25.41 -2.60
C THR A 128 -3.90 -26.48 -3.41
N ALA A 129 -4.03 -26.44 -4.73
CA ALA A 129 -3.41 -27.38 -5.66
C ALA A 129 -2.07 -26.83 -6.18
N THR A 130 -1.01 -27.63 -6.09
CA THR A 130 0.25 -27.37 -6.80
C THR A 130 0.16 -28.03 -8.16
N ILE A 131 0.15 -27.26 -9.23
CA ILE A 131 -0.09 -27.72 -10.59
C ILE A 131 1.02 -27.33 -11.56
N ASN A 132 1.18 -28.11 -12.62
CA ASN A 132 1.86 -27.69 -13.84
C ASN A 132 0.81 -27.53 -14.93
N PHE A 133 0.92 -26.51 -15.76
CA PHE A 133 0.03 -26.36 -16.89
C PHE A 133 0.73 -25.82 -18.14
N VAL A 134 0.20 -26.19 -19.30
CA VAL A 134 0.61 -25.68 -20.60
C VAL A 134 -0.65 -25.31 -21.37
N GLY A 135 -0.82 -24.02 -21.64
CA GLY A 135 -1.92 -23.48 -22.44
C GLY A 135 -1.57 -23.45 -23.92
N THR A 136 -2.48 -23.91 -24.75
CA THR A 136 -2.36 -23.87 -26.20
C THR A 136 -3.61 -23.25 -26.83
N LYS A 137 -3.41 -22.46 -27.89
CA LYS A 137 -4.45 -21.93 -28.76
C LYS A 137 -4.20 -22.48 -30.16
N ASP A 138 -5.19 -23.08 -30.79
CA ASP A 138 -5.05 -23.73 -32.10
C ASP A 138 -3.92 -24.77 -32.15
N GLY A 139 -3.55 -25.36 -30.99
CA GLY A 139 -2.49 -26.34 -30.87
C GLY A 139 -1.08 -25.75 -30.68
N GLU A 140 -0.91 -24.45 -30.62
CA GLU A 140 0.35 -23.75 -30.39
C GLU A 140 0.36 -23.14 -28.99
N ALA A 141 1.47 -23.32 -28.25
CA ALA A 141 1.62 -22.70 -26.91
C ALA A 141 1.77 -21.18 -27.06
N PHE A 142 1.23 -20.45 -26.10
CA PHE A 142 1.28 -18.98 -26.08
C PHE A 142 2.00 -18.45 -24.82
N ASP A 143 2.53 -17.24 -24.93
CA ASP A 143 3.24 -16.59 -23.84
C ASP A 143 2.33 -16.33 -22.63
N GLY A 144 2.83 -16.69 -21.44
CA GLY A 144 2.06 -16.62 -20.19
C GLY A 144 1.12 -17.80 -19.97
N GLY A 145 0.99 -18.72 -20.93
CA GLY A 145 0.14 -19.91 -20.83
C GLY A 145 0.79 -21.11 -20.12
N THR A 146 2.05 -20.99 -19.65
CA THR A 146 2.78 -22.13 -19.06
C THR A 146 3.35 -21.80 -17.70
N ALA A 147 3.11 -22.69 -16.73
CA ALA A 147 3.76 -22.62 -15.41
C ALA A 147 4.04 -24.02 -14.86
N ASN A 148 5.04 -24.10 -13.96
CA ASN A 148 5.38 -25.30 -13.22
C ASN A 148 5.35 -25.00 -11.72
N ASN A 149 4.88 -25.97 -10.93
CA ASN A 149 4.74 -25.88 -9.48
C ASN A 149 3.98 -24.61 -9.04
N TYR A 150 2.93 -24.28 -9.76
CA TYR A 150 2.10 -23.13 -9.46
C TYR A 150 1.07 -23.52 -8.39
N ASP A 151 1.07 -22.82 -7.26
CA ASP A 151 0.09 -23.02 -6.19
C ASP A 151 -1.16 -22.19 -6.50
N LEU A 152 -2.30 -22.88 -6.59
CA LEU A 152 -3.60 -22.33 -6.91
C LEU A 152 -4.63 -22.72 -5.86
N VAL A 153 -5.29 -21.75 -5.26
CA VAL A 153 -6.47 -21.99 -4.42
C VAL A 153 -7.68 -22.18 -5.33
N ILE A 154 -8.26 -23.36 -5.29
CA ILE A 154 -9.41 -23.71 -6.14
C ILE A 154 -10.66 -22.99 -5.62
N GLY A 155 -11.37 -22.31 -6.51
CA GLY A 155 -12.51 -21.46 -6.19
C GLY A 155 -12.14 -20.02 -5.83
N SER A 156 -10.85 -19.65 -5.93
CA SER A 156 -10.39 -18.27 -5.67
C SER A 156 -10.81 -17.26 -6.74
N GLY A 157 -11.13 -17.72 -7.95
CA GLY A 157 -11.45 -16.85 -9.09
C GLY A 157 -10.25 -16.08 -9.63
N THR A 158 -9.02 -16.45 -9.28
CA THR A 158 -7.79 -15.81 -9.76
C THR A 158 -7.46 -16.19 -11.20
N MET A 159 -7.97 -17.34 -11.66
CA MET A 159 -7.80 -17.81 -13.02
C MET A 159 -9.00 -17.46 -13.91
N ILE A 160 -8.82 -17.59 -15.22
CA ILE A 160 -9.93 -17.37 -16.15
C ILE A 160 -11.07 -18.40 -15.92
N PRO A 161 -12.33 -18.01 -16.14
CA PRO A 161 -13.48 -18.88 -15.87
C PRO A 161 -13.37 -20.24 -16.54
N GLY A 162 -13.69 -21.31 -15.81
CA GLY A 162 -13.61 -22.70 -16.28
C GLY A 162 -12.26 -23.38 -15.98
N PHE A 163 -11.21 -22.63 -15.64
CA PHE A 163 -9.90 -23.20 -15.35
C PHE A 163 -9.88 -23.95 -14.01
N GLU A 164 -10.31 -23.27 -12.93
CA GLU A 164 -10.34 -23.84 -11.58
C GLU A 164 -11.37 -24.94 -11.46
N GLU A 165 -12.55 -24.77 -12.05
CA GLU A 165 -13.61 -25.78 -12.11
C GLU A 165 -13.17 -27.03 -12.88
N GLY A 166 -12.28 -26.85 -13.87
CA GLY A 166 -11.68 -27.95 -14.61
C GLY A 166 -10.79 -28.86 -13.78
N ILE A 167 -10.22 -28.34 -12.68
CA ILE A 167 -9.31 -29.05 -11.76
C ILE A 167 -10.07 -29.82 -10.68
N VAL A 168 -11.24 -29.31 -10.28
CA VAL A 168 -12.09 -30.01 -9.29
C VAL A 168 -12.32 -31.45 -9.70
N GLY A 169 -12.14 -32.37 -8.76
CA GLY A 169 -12.28 -33.82 -8.95
C GLY A 169 -11.04 -34.53 -9.49
N MET A 170 -9.96 -33.83 -9.85
CA MET A 170 -8.68 -34.43 -10.23
C MET A 170 -7.95 -35.00 -9.01
N LYS A 171 -7.15 -36.04 -9.26
CA LYS A 171 -6.29 -36.69 -8.27
C LYS A 171 -4.84 -36.21 -8.40
N LYS A 172 -4.06 -36.41 -7.36
CA LYS A 172 -2.61 -36.24 -7.41
C LYS A 172 -2.00 -37.09 -8.53
N GLY A 173 -1.14 -36.48 -9.35
CA GLY A 173 -0.48 -37.11 -10.51
C GLY A 173 -1.35 -37.18 -11.76
N GLU A 174 -2.62 -36.82 -11.72
CA GLU A 174 -3.51 -36.82 -12.88
C GLU A 174 -3.18 -35.66 -13.82
N THR A 175 -3.28 -35.95 -15.14
CA THR A 175 -3.17 -34.93 -16.19
C THR A 175 -4.47 -34.89 -16.97
N LYS A 176 -4.99 -33.69 -17.20
CA LYS A 176 -6.26 -33.44 -17.89
C LYS A 176 -6.17 -32.24 -18.79
N ASP A 177 -6.79 -32.30 -19.95
CA ASP A 177 -6.97 -31.15 -20.84
C ASP A 177 -8.28 -30.42 -20.43
N VAL A 178 -8.13 -29.13 -20.08
CA VAL A 178 -9.23 -28.24 -19.68
C VAL A 178 -9.39 -27.16 -20.76
N THR A 179 -10.56 -27.12 -21.38
CA THR A 179 -10.90 -26.12 -22.39
C THR A 179 -11.58 -24.94 -21.72
N VAL A 180 -11.08 -23.75 -21.97
CA VAL A 180 -11.60 -22.47 -21.41
C VAL A 180 -11.71 -21.41 -22.48
N THR A 181 -12.56 -20.41 -22.26
CA THR A 181 -12.68 -19.24 -23.13
C THR A 181 -12.23 -18.01 -22.37
N PHE A 182 -11.27 -17.27 -22.93
CA PHE A 182 -10.83 -16.02 -22.35
C PHE A 182 -11.95 -14.97 -22.35
N PRO A 183 -12.12 -14.19 -21.29
CA PRO A 183 -13.09 -13.08 -21.27
C PRO A 183 -12.86 -12.10 -22.43
N GLU A 184 -13.93 -11.50 -22.95
CA GLU A 184 -13.85 -10.45 -23.98
C GLU A 184 -13.01 -9.24 -23.54
N SER A 185 -12.96 -8.97 -22.23
CA SER A 185 -12.19 -7.88 -21.61
C SER A 185 -10.77 -8.29 -21.21
N TYR A 186 -10.28 -9.44 -21.71
CA TYR A 186 -8.95 -9.90 -21.31
C TYR A 186 -7.85 -8.95 -21.79
N ARG A 187 -6.85 -8.69 -20.94
CA ARG A 187 -5.78 -7.69 -21.22
C ARG A 187 -5.03 -7.97 -22.51
N ASN A 188 -4.75 -9.23 -22.82
CA ASN A 188 -4.13 -9.62 -24.10
C ASN A 188 -5.24 -9.75 -25.16
N THR A 189 -5.30 -8.80 -26.08
CA THR A 189 -6.33 -8.72 -27.14
C THR A 189 -6.28 -9.89 -28.15
N ASP A 190 -5.14 -10.58 -28.29
CA ASP A 190 -5.00 -11.74 -29.17
C ASP A 190 -5.63 -13.00 -28.58
N LEU A 191 -5.87 -12.99 -27.26
CA LEU A 191 -6.53 -14.05 -26.51
C LEU A 191 -7.96 -13.72 -26.13
N ALA A 192 -8.35 -12.42 -26.07
CA ALA A 192 -9.70 -12.00 -25.70
C ALA A 192 -10.78 -12.70 -26.54
N GLY A 193 -11.77 -13.32 -25.88
CA GLY A 193 -12.84 -14.07 -26.51
C GLY A 193 -12.42 -15.40 -27.18
N GLN A 194 -11.14 -15.79 -27.09
CA GLN A 194 -10.63 -16.98 -27.75
C GLN A 194 -10.71 -18.21 -26.83
N GLU A 195 -10.91 -19.37 -27.46
CA GLU A 195 -10.82 -20.66 -26.79
C GLU A 195 -9.35 -21.10 -26.69
N ALA A 196 -8.97 -21.65 -25.53
CA ALA A 196 -7.68 -22.26 -25.30
C ALA A 196 -7.84 -23.59 -24.57
N VAL A 197 -6.86 -24.47 -24.75
CA VAL A 197 -6.79 -25.77 -24.06
C VAL A 197 -5.59 -25.74 -23.14
N PHE A 198 -5.82 -25.94 -21.84
CA PHE A 198 -4.79 -26.09 -20.85
C PHE A 198 -4.61 -27.54 -20.47
N GLN A 199 -3.44 -28.10 -20.76
CA GLN A 199 -3.05 -29.39 -20.21
C GLN A 199 -2.54 -29.18 -18.80
N ILE A 200 -3.30 -29.65 -17.82
CA ILE A 200 -3.02 -29.42 -16.38
C ILE A 200 -2.62 -30.75 -15.74
N THR A 201 -1.50 -30.74 -15.01
CA THR A 201 -1.03 -31.88 -14.21
C THR A 201 -0.99 -31.49 -12.73
N VAL A 202 -1.70 -32.24 -11.89
CA VAL A 202 -1.70 -32.03 -10.43
C VAL A 202 -0.46 -32.68 -9.83
N GLN A 203 0.38 -31.90 -9.16
CA GLN A 203 1.57 -32.41 -8.46
C GLN A 203 1.23 -32.87 -7.03
N SER A 204 0.51 -32.04 -6.32
CA SER A 204 0.01 -32.27 -4.96
C SER A 204 -1.12 -31.31 -4.66
N PHE A 205 -1.82 -31.52 -3.57
CA PHE A 205 -2.74 -30.51 -3.05
C PHE A 205 -2.78 -30.57 -1.52
N LYS A 206 -3.13 -29.42 -0.95
CA LYS A 206 -3.32 -29.24 0.49
C LYS A 206 -4.78 -28.90 0.72
N ARG A 207 -5.31 -29.37 1.85
CA ARG A 207 -6.69 -29.09 2.27
C ARG A 207 -6.70 -28.36 3.59
N ALA A 208 -7.47 -27.30 3.66
CA ALA A 208 -7.74 -26.60 4.90
C ALA A 208 -8.55 -27.49 5.84
N PRO A 209 -8.30 -27.44 7.16
CA PRO A 209 -9.14 -28.13 8.12
C PRO A 209 -10.56 -27.59 8.10
N GLU A 210 -11.54 -28.43 8.49
CA GLU A 210 -12.90 -27.97 8.68
C GLU A 210 -12.99 -27.10 9.95
N LEU A 211 -13.76 -26.01 9.86
CA LEU A 211 -14.05 -25.15 11.00
C LEU A 211 -15.04 -25.85 11.95
N THR A 212 -14.53 -26.45 13.02
CA THR A 212 -15.31 -27.11 14.04
C THR A 212 -14.91 -26.61 15.44
N ASP A 213 -15.77 -26.80 16.45
CA ASP A 213 -15.44 -26.43 17.83
C ASP A 213 -14.19 -27.17 18.34
N GLU A 214 -13.95 -28.40 17.89
CA GLU A 214 -12.76 -29.16 18.23
C GLU A 214 -11.51 -28.52 17.64
N TRP A 215 -11.57 -28.11 16.36
CA TRP A 215 -10.46 -27.44 15.71
C TRP A 215 -10.17 -26.09 16.39
N VAL A 216 -11.22 -25.30 16.67
CA VAL A 216 -11.10 -23.99 17.33
C VAL A 216 -10.43 -24.13 18.69
N THR A 217 -10.89 -25.05 19.54
CA THR A 217 -10.30 -25.25 20.88
C THR A 217 -8.86 -25.79 20.86
N ALA A 218 -8.48 -26.50 19.79
CA ALA A 218 -7.14 -27.02 19.63
C ALA A 218 -6.14 -26.00 19.06
N ASN A 219 -6.61 -24.98 18.33
CA ASN A 219 -5.77 -24.08 17.53
C ASN A 219 -5.89 -22.59 17.89
N THR A 220 -6.85 -22.22 18.74
CA THR A 220 -7.11 -20.83 19.14
C THR A 220 -7.42 -20.75 20.64
N ASP A 221 -7.53 -19.54 21.18
CA ASP A 221 -7.93 -19.30 22.57
C ASP A 221 -9.45 -19.31 22.76
N SER A 222 -10.23 -19.54 21.70
CA SER A 222 -11.71 -19.56 21.73
C SER A 222 -12.24 -20.96 22.06
N SER A 223 -13.43 -21.02 22.67
CA SER A 223 -14.06 -22.26 23.12
C SER A 223 -14.95 -22.93 22.07
N ASN A 224 -15.37 -22.20 21.04
CA ASN A 224 -16.23 -22.66 19.97
C ASN A 224 -16.14 -21.72 18.74
N VAL A 225 -16.77 -22.14 17.65
CA VAL A 225 -16.77 -21.41 16.37
C VAL A 225 -17.32 -19.99 16.49
N ASP A 226 -18.41 -19.80 17.24
CA ASP A 226 -19.05 -18.49 17.38
C ASP A 226 -18.12 -17.50 18.12
N GLU A 227 -17.47 -17.96 19.19
CA GLU A 227 -16.50 -17.17 19.95
C GLU A 227 -15.27 -16.83 19.09
N TYR A 228 -14.80 -17.77 18.29
CA TYR A 228 -13.70 -17.54 17.35
C TYR A 228 -14.06 -16.49 16.28
N LYS A 229 -15.22 -16.62 15.63
CA LYS A 229 -15.71 -15.60 14.69
C LYS A 229 -15.85 -14.21 15.34
N ALA A 230 -16.35 -14.16 16.59
CA ALA A 230 -16.43 -12.91 17.34
C ALA A 230 -15.03 -12.31 17.62
N SER A 231 -14.03 -13.14 17.96
CA SER A 231 -12.66 -12.68 18.15
C SER A 231 -12.05 -12.15 16.86
N VAL A 232 -12.27 -12.83 15.72
CA VAL A 232 -11.82 -12.38 14.39
C VAL A 232 -12.49 -11.05 14.02
N ARG A 233 -13.79 -10.89 14.27
CA ARG A 233 -14.50 -9.61 14.05
C ARG A 233 -13.87 -8.49 14.87
N THR A 234 -13.65 -8.72 16.17
CA THR A 234 -13.02 -7.73 17.05
C THR A 234 -11.63 -7.32 16.53
N GLN A 235 -10.86 -8.28 16.03
CA GLN A 235 -9.55 -7.98 15.44
C GLN A 235 -9.68 -7.14 14.17
N LEU A 236 -10.60 -7.49 13.25
CA LEU A 236 -10.83 -6.73 12.03
C LEU A 236 -11.34 -5.31 12.31
N GLU A 237 -12.23 -5.14 13.29
CA GLU A 237 -12.72 -3.82 13.73
C GLU A 237 -11.57 -2.98 14.32
N GLN A 238 -10.66 -3.59 15.08
CA GLN A 238 -9.49 -2.91 15.60
C GLN A 238 -8.51 -2.53 14.46
N ASP A 239 -8.27 -3.43 13.52
CA ASP A 239 -7.41 -3.17 12.35
C ASP A 239 -7.99 -2.04 11.48
N ALA A 240 -9.31 -2.03 11.25
CA ALA A 240 -10.00 -0.96 10.52
C ALA A 240 -9.89 0.39 11.24
N GLN A 241 -10.01 0.41 12.57
CA GLN A 241 -9.83 1.62 13.37
C GLN A 241 -8.38 2.12 13.32
N ASP A 242 -7.40 1.23 13.51
CA ASP A 242 -5.97 1.55 13.43
C ASP A 242 -5.64 2.12 12.03
N GLN A 243 -6.20 1.54 10.98
CA GLN A 243 -6.01 2.02 9.60
C GLN A 243 -6.63 3.40 9.39
N ALA A 244 -7.84 3.65 9.90
CA ALA A 244 -8.48 4.96 9.82
C ALA A 244 -7.67 6.03 10.58
N GLU A 245 -7.16 5.73 11.78
CA GLU A 245 -6.29 6.65 12.55
C GLU A 245 -5.00 6.96 11.81
N ASN A 246 -4.33 5.96 11.21
CA ASN A 246 -3.13 6.16 10.41
C ASN A 246 -3.42 6.99 9.15
N SER A 247 -4.57 6.77 8.50
CA SER A 247 -5.01 7.56 7.34
C SER A 247 -5.27 9.02 7.73
N LEU A 248 -5.88 9.27 8.87
CA LEU A 248 -6.10 10.62 9.41
C LEU A 248 -4.77 11.36 9.61
N ARG A 249 -3.80 10.73 10.29
CA ARG A 249 -2.46 11.32 10.51
C ARG A 249 -1.75 11.61 9.20
N SER A 250 -1.71 10.63 8.30
CA SER A 250 -1.07 10.77 6.98
C SER A 250 -1.71 11.87 6.14
N THR A 251 -3.04 11.97 6.13
CA THR A 251 -3.78 13.00 5.39
C THR A 251 -3.54 14.37 6.02
N ALA A 252 -3.60 14.48 7.34
CA ALA A 252 -3.31 15.70 8.08
C ALA A 252 -1.89 16.20 7.77
N TRP A 253 -0.89 15.34 7.92
CA TRP A 253 0.50 15.64 7.62
C TRP A 253 0.71 16.07 6.17
N THR A 254 0.21 15.29 5.21
CA THR A 254 0.35 15.60 3.79
C THR A 254 -0.26 16.94 3.44
N THR A 255 -1.41 17.28 4.04
CA THR A 255 -2.07 18.58 3.86
C THR A 255 -1.19 19.73 4.35
N ILE A 256 -0.64 19.63 5.55
CA ILE A 256 0.23 20.66 6.10
C ILE A 256 1.56 20.75 5.33
N PHE A 257 2.18 19.60 5.06
CA PHE A 257 3.43 19.53 4.33
C PHE A 257 3.31 20.16 2.93
N THR A 258 2.26 19.81 2.18
CA THR A 258 2.06 20.31 0.81
C THR A 258 1.80 21.82 0.77
N ASN A 259 1.00 22.34 1.71
CA ASN A 259 0.57 23.73 1.72
C ASN A 259 1.53 24.68 2.47
N SER A 260 2.56 24.15 3.14
CA SER A 260 3.61 24.96 3.74
C SER A 260 4.64 25.39 2.71
N GLU A 261 5.14 26.63 2.80
CA GLU A 261 6.09 27.23 1.85
C GLU A 261 7.43 27.50 2.53
N VAL A 262 8.49 26.88 2.04
CA VAL A 262 9.86 27.17 2.49
C VAL A 262 10.32 28.47 1.86
N LEU A 263 10.71 29.44 2.69
CA LEU A 263 11.20 30.76 2.28
C LEU A 263 12.70 30.71 2.01
N GLU A 264 13.43 29.97 2.84
CA GLU A 264 14.88 29.77 2.76
C GLU A 264 15.23 28.44 3.44
N TYR A 265 16.15 27.69 2.87
CA TYR A 265 16.66 26.47 3.51
C TYR A 265 17.88 26.79 4.35
N PRO A 266 17.94 26.40 5.65
CA PRO A 266 19.14 26.53 6.45
C PRO A 266 20.28 25.71 5.86
N GLU A 267 21.40 26.36 5.52
CA GLU A 267 22.51 25.73 4.78
C GLU A 267 23.10 24.53 5.54
N LYS A 268 23.28 24.67 6.87
CA LYS A 268 23.81 23.60 7.72
C LYS A 268 22.92 22.35 7.70
N ASP A 269 21.61 22.53 7.84
CA ASP A 269 20.65 21.43 7.90
C ASP A 269 20.55 20.72 6.53
N MET A 270 20.63 21.48 5.43
CA MET A 270 20.70 20.94 4.07
C MET A 270 21.95 20.09 3.85
N ASP A 271 23.11 20.57 4.28
CA ASP A 271 24.39 19.84 4.13
C ASP A 271 24.37 18.53 4.96
N GLU A 272 23.86 18.60 6.19
CA GLU A 272 23.74 17.41 7.07
C GLU A 272 22.76 16.37 6.49
N ALA A 273 21.61 16.80 5.99
CA ALA A 273 20.63 15.91 5.37
C ALA A 273 21.16 15.25 4.07
N ALA A 274 21.80 16.03 3.20
CA ALA A 274 22.41 15.50 1.98
C ALA A 274 23.53 14.49 2.28
N LYS A 275 24.37 14.80 3.28
CA LYS A 275 25.42 13.91 3.76
C LYS A 275 24.86 12.60 4.34
N ASN A 276 23.76 12.70 5.11
CA ASN A 276 23.10 11.53 5.69
C ASN A 276 22.59 10.60 4.58
N PHE A 277 21.89 11.13 3.58
CA PHE A 277 21.43 10.34 2.43
C PHE A 277 22.58 9.64 1.70
N LYS A 278 23.68 10.37 1.46
CA LYS A 278 24.88 9.80 0.84
C LYS A 278 25.48 8.67 1.69
N SER A 279 25.53 8.82 3.02
CA SER A 279 26.08 7.80 3.93
C SER A 279 25.23 6.52 3.95
N ILE A 280 23.91 6.63 3.76
CA ILE A 280 23.01 5.49 3.59
C ILE A 280 23.36 4.75 2.27
N ALA A 281 23.53 5.46 1.16
CA ALA A 281 23.94 4.84 -0.10
C ALA A 281 25.34 4.18 -0.01
N GLU A 282 26.28 4.81 0.71
CA GLU A 282 27.60 4.22 1.00
C GLU A 282 27.49 2.92 1.81
N SER A 283 26.54 2.82 2.73
CA SER A 283 26.32 1.59 3.51
C SER A 283 25.79 0.45 2.64
N TYR A 284 24.91 0.74 1.67
CA TYR A 284 24.47 -0.25 0.68
C TYR A 284 25.58 -0.66 -0.28
N ALA A 285 26.38 0.28 -0.75
CA ALA A 285 27.54 -0.01 -1.59
C ALA A 285 28.51 -0.97 -0.87
N LYS A 286 28.79 -0.73 0.42
CA LYS A 286 29.62 -1.62 1.26
C LYS A 286 29.01 -3.01 1.44
N GLN A 287 27.68 -3.12 1.61
CA GLN A 287 27.00 -4.42 1.67
C GLN A 287 27.12 -5.20 0.35
N ALA A 288 27.17 -4.49 -0.78
CA ALA A 288 27.40 -5.05 -2.11
C ALA A 288 28.88 -5.27 -2.44
N ASP A 289 29.80 -4.98 -1.51
CA ASP A 289 31.26 -5.04 -1.71
C ASP A 289 31.73 -4.12 -2.87
N MET A 290 31.14 -2.93 -2.98
CA MET A 290 31.39 -1.92 -4.01
C MET A 290 31.78 -0.57 -3.39
N GLU A 291 32.51 0.24 -4.16
CA GLU A 291 32.62 1.68 -3.88
C GLU A 291 31.31 2.39 -4.30
N LEU A 292 31.02 3.55 -3.70
CA LEU A 292 29.75 4.26 -3.93
C LEU A 292 29.51 4.57 -5.42
N ASP A 293 30.54 5.05 -6.12
CA ASP A 293 30.43 5.42 -7.54
C ASP A 293 30.09 4.19 -8.41
N GLU A 294 30.73 3.04 -8.12
CA GLU A 294 30.45 1.77 -8.82
C GLU A 294 29.03 1.27 -8.50
N PHE A 295 28.60 1.42 -7.24
CA PHE A 295 27.25 1.04 -6.84
C PHE A 295 26.20 1.87 -7.58
N ILE A 296 26.34 3.20 -7.61
CA ILE A 296 25.44 4.13 -8.31
C ILE A 296 25.36 3.78 -9.80
N GLU A 297 26.51 3.56 -10.45
CA GLU A 297 26.59 3.17 -11.86
C GLU A 297 25.92 1.80 -12.10
N SER A 298 26.07 0.84 -11.19
CA SER A 298 25.45 -0.49 -11.28
C SER A 298 23.91 -0.41 -11.23
N GLN A 299 23.36 0.62 -10.59
CA GLN A 299 21.91 0.90 -10.55
C GLN A 299 21.43 1.67 -11.80
N GLY A 300 22.33 2.00 -12.74
CA GLY A 300 22.00 2.76 -13.94
C GLY A 300 21.75 4.25 -13.69
N ILE A 301 22.23 4.79 -12.57
CA ILE A 301 22.07 6.19 -12.18
C ILE A 301 23.35 6.95 -12.52
N ALA A 302 23.24 8.11 -13.18
CA ALA A 302 24.37 8.99 -13.37
C ALA A 302 24.73 9.73 -12.08
N GLN A 303 26.02 10.03 -11.88
CA GLN A 303 26.47 10.74 -10.66
C GLN A 303 25.77 12.09 -10.46
N GLU A 304 25.49 12.84 -11.54
CA GLU A 304 24.77 14.10 -11.48
C GLU A 304 23.31 13.92 -11.00
N ASP A 305 22.66 12.84 -11.43
CA ASP A 305 21.30 12.50 -11.02
C ASP A 305 21.28 12.07 -9.54
N PHE A 306 22.28 11.34 -9.07
CA PHE A 306 22.42 10.98 -7.66
C PHE A 306 22.64 12.21 -6.78
N ASP A 307 23.52 13.15 -7.21
CA ASP A 307 23.74 14.41 -6.49
C ASP A 307 22.45 15.24 -6.43
N ALA A 308 21.66 15.25 -7.53
CA ALA A 308 20.34 15.91 -7.53
C ALA A 308 19.35 15.22 -6.57
N GLN A 309 19.35 13.89 -6.49
CA GLN A 309 18.54 13.14 -5.53
C GLN A 309 18.93 13.45 -4.07
N CYS A 310 20.24 13.56 -3.78
CA CYS A 310 20.71 13.99 -2.46
C CYS A 310 20.14 15.36 -2.07
N GLN A 311 20.12 16.31 -3.01
CA GLN A 311 19.56 17.63 -2.78
C GLN A 311 18.03 17.63 -2.61
N GLN A 312 17.31 16.85 -3.41
CA GLN A 312 15.85 16.70 -3.29
C GLN A 312 15.48 16.07 -1.95
N TYR A 313 16.18 15.02 -1.54
CA TYR A 313 16.00 14.42 -0.22
C TYR A 313 16.24 15.45 0.90
N ALA A 314 17.37 16.19 0.84
CA ALA A 314 17.68 17.20 1.82
C ALA A 314 16.60 18.29 1.91
N GLN A 315 16.08 18.76 0.77
CA GLN A 315 14.98 19.73 0.75
C GLN A 315 13.71 19.19 1.41
N ALA A 316 13.31 17.96 1.08
CA ALA A 316 12.13 17.36 1.67
C ALA A 316 12.29 17.14 3.18
N LYS A 317 13.46 16.64 3.60
CA LYS A 317 13.82 16.38 4.98
C LYS A 317 13.83 17.66 5.82
N VAL A 318 14.55 18.68 5.35
CA VAL A 318 14.64 19.97 6.07
C VAL A 318 13.29 20.69 6.11
N LYS A 319 12.47 20.59 5.05
CA LYS A 319 11.09 21.10 5.08
C LYS A 319 10.27 20.41 6.17
N GLN A 320 10.38 19.09 6.30
CA GLN A 320 9.69 18.32 7.34
C GLN A 320 10.11 18.81 8.73
N ASP A 321 11.42 18.90 8.98
CA ASP A 321 11.96 19.29 10.28
C ASP A 321 11.59 20.74 10.67
N LEU A 322 11.58 21.64 9.69
CA LEU A 322 11.12 23.02 9.88
C LEU A 322 9.64 23.08 10.27
N ILE A 323 8.78 22.24 9.65
CA ILE A 323 7.35 22.19 10.00
C ILE A 323 7.18 21.64 11.41
N ILE A 324 7.82 20.51 11.72
CA ILE A 324 7.71 19.86 13.03
C ILE A 324 8.18 20.82 14.11
N GLN A 325 9.42 21.34 13.98
CA GLN A 325 9.99 22.26 14.97
C GLN A 325 9.17 23.53 15.11
N GLY A 326 8.68 24.09 14.00
CA GLY A 326 7.89 25.32 14.04
C GLY A 326 6.53 25.15 14.72
N ILE A 327 5.87 24.00 14.56
CA ILE A 327 4.63 23.71 15.30
C ILE A 327 4.94 23.42 16.77
N MET A 328 6.00 22.66 17.08
CA MET A 328 6.42 22.40 18.45
C MET A 328 6.75 23.72 19.18
N ASP A 329 7.53 24.61 18.56
CA ASP A 329 7.85 25.93 19.12
C ASP A 329 6.59 26.77 19.36
N ALA A 330 5.66 26.83 18.42
CA ALA A 330 4.42 27.60 18.49
C ALA A 330 3.47 27.11 19.59
N GLU A 331 3.43 25.78 19.82
CA GLU A 331 2.53 25.15 20.79
C GLU A 331 3.19 24.84 22.14
N GLY A 332 4.48 25.17 22.29
CA GLY A 332 5.25 24.95 23.52
C GLY A 332 5.47 23.48 23.85
N MET A 333 5.57 22.63 22.82
CA MET A 333 5.87 21.19 22.94
C MET A 333 7.37 20.98 23.06
N THR A 334 7.76 19.98 23.85
CA THR A 334 9.17 19.62 24.05
C THR A 334 9.33 18.10 23.93
N PHE A 335 10.55 17.63 23.67
CA PHE A 335 10.82 16.19 23.59
C PHE A 335 10.78 15.46 24.93
N ASP A 336 10.72 16.21 26.04
CA ASP A 336 10.66 15.72 27.43
C ASP A 336 9.30 15.97 28.11
N ASP A 337 8.29 16.46 27.37
CA ASP A 337 6.92 16.54 27.88
C ASP A 337 6.25 15.15 28.02
N GLU A 338 5.14 15.06 28.77
CA GLU A 338 4.47 13.81 29.09
C GLU A 338 4.04 13.02 27.83
N GLU A 339 3.52 13.73 26.83
CA GLU A 339 3.06 13.11 25.60
C GLU A 339 4.24 12.64 24.72
N SER A 340 5.32 13.39 24.64
CA SER A 340 6.53 12.98 23.91
C SER A 340 7.21 11.76 24.55
N LEU A 341 7.24 11.72 25.89
CA LEU A 341 7.73 10.54 26.63
C LEU A 341 6.82 9.33 26.44
N ALA A 342 5.52 9.51 26.30
CA ALA A 342 4.60 8.41 25.99
C ALA A 342 4.88 7.84 24.60
N ILE A 343 5.07 8.69 23.58
CA ILE A 343 5.44 8.26 22.21
C ILE A 343 6.78 7.52 22.21
N GLN A 344 7.76 8.03 22.96
CA GLN A 344 9.06 7.37 23.12
C GLN A 344 8.94 5.94 23.69
N ASN A 345 8.09 5.76 24.69
CA ASN A 345 7.84 4.43 25.28
C ASN A 345 7.12 3.50 24.29
N ASP A 346 6.16 4.03 23.52
CA ASP A 346 5.46 3.28 22.47
C ASP A 346 6.45 2.81 21.39
N LEU A 347 7.41 3.66 20.97
CA LEU A 347 8.49 3.30 20.06
C LEU A 347 9.37 2.19 20.62
N VAL A 348 9.81 2.30 21.87
CA VAL A 348 10.62 1.25 22.55
C VAL A 348 9.88 -0.08 22.57
N GLU A 349 8.58 -0.09 22.89
CA GLU A 349 7.76 -1.30 22.91
C GLU A 349 7.57 -1.87 21.50
N GLN A 350 7.24 -1.01 20.53
CA GLN A 350 6.95 -1.42 19.15
C GLN A 350 8.14 -2.06 18.45
N TYR A 351 9.34 -1.50 18.67
CA TYR A 351 10.57 -2.02 18.05
C TYR A 351 11.30 -3.07 18.91
N GLY A 352 10.70 -3.44 20.05
CA GLY A 352 11.22 -4.51 20.92
C GLY A 352 12.63 -4.26 21.46
N SER A 353 13.06 -2.96 21.48
CA SER A 353 14.43 -2.59 21.85
C SER A 353 14.74 -2.71 23.35
N GLY A 354 13.70 -2.90 24.17
CA GLY A 354 13.83 -3.06 25.63
C GLY A 354 14.01 -1.74 26.38
N ASP A 355 14.79 -0.81 25.85
CA ASP A 355 14.96 0.54 26.38
C ASP A 355 15.31 1.58 25.28
N LEU A 356 15.20 2.84 25.63
CA LEU A 356 15.49 3.95 24.72
C LEU A 356 16.95 3.98 24.24
N ALA A 357 17.91 3.63 25.12
CA ALA A 357 19.32 3.68 24.75
C ALA A 357 19.63 2.66 23.64
N THR A 358 19.04 1.45 23.71
CA THR A 358 19.12 0.44 22.66
C THR A 358 18.42 0.86 21.37
N LEU A 359 17.27 1.56 21.46
CA LEU A 359 16.58 2.12 20.30
C LEU A 359 17.45 3.18 19.60
N ILE A 360 18.05 4.10 20.35
CA ILE A 360 18.94 5.13 19.84
C ILE A 360 20.22 4.53 19.25
N ASP A 361 20.81 3.52 19.89
CA ASP A 361 22.01 2.83 19.37
C ASP A 361 21.72 2.15 18.02
N THR A 362 20.53 1.61 17.86
CA THR A 362 20.12 0.91 16.63
C THR A 362 19.76 1.87 15.51
N TYR A 363 19.01 2.95 15.77
CA TYR A 363 18.42 3.81 14.73
C TYR A 363 18.99 5.22 14.69
N GLY A 364 19.75 5.62 15.71
CA GLY A 364 20.32 6.96 15.89
C GLY A 364 19.37 7.92 16.60
N GLN A 365 19.94 8.86 17.36
CA GLN A 365 19.18 9.86 18.14
C GLN A 365 18.27 10.70 17.23
N VAL A 366 18.79 11.18 16.09
CA VAL A 366 18.06 12.05 15.16
C VAL A 366 16.78 11.35 14.66
N ALA A 367 16.87 10.09 14.23
CA ALA A 367 15.71 9.34 13.73
C ALA A 367 14.64 9.11 14.81
N VAL A 368 15.07 8.89 16.05
CA VAL A 368 14.16 8.74 17.20
C VAL A 368 13.46 10.06 17.51
N ASP A 369 14.21 11.18 17.59
CA ASP A 369 13.66 12.51 17.86
C ASP A 369 12.71 12.96 16.76
N GLU A 370 13.03 12.72 15.48
CA GLU A 370 12.15 12.99 14.35
C GLU A 370 10.84 12.22 14.45
N SER A 371 10.90 10.92 14.80
CA SER A 371 9.71 10.08 14.93
C SER A 371 8.82 10.56 16.09
N ILE A 372 9.42 10.96 17.20
CA ILE A 372 8.69 11.55 18.34
C ILE A 372 8.05 12.86 17.90
N GLY A 373 8.83 13.79 17.31
CA GLY A 373 8.35 15.09 16.88
C GLY A 373 7.23 14.99 15.84
N LEU A 374 7.39 14.13 14.82
CA LEU A 374 6.38 13.92 13.78
C LEU A 374 5.07 13.39 14.39
N THR A 375 5.15 12.30 15.16
CA THR A 375 3.96 11.69 15.80
C THR A 375 3.27 12.69 16.73
N ARG A 376 4.05 13.46 17.50
CA ARG A 376 3.54 14.49 18.41
C ARG A 376 2.76 15.58 17.67
N VAL A 377 3.29 16.04 16.54
CA VAL A 377 2.68 17.07 15.70
C VAL A 377 1.45 16.52 14.98
N GLU A 378 1.52 15.31 14.41
CA GLU A 378 0.39 14.67 13.77
C GLU A 378 -0.78 14.47 14.74
N ASP A 379 -0.54 13.94 15.94
CA ASP A 379 -1.56 13.79 16.99
C ASP A 379 -2.19 15.14 17.36
N PHE A 380 -1.39 16.19 17.46
CA PHE A 380 -1.88 17.52 17.75
C PHE A 380 -2.76 18.08 16.62
N ILE A 381 -2.36 17.92 15.36
CA ILE A 381 -3.13 18.38 14.20
C ILE A 381 -4.48 17.64 14.15
N VAL A 382 -4.48 16.32 14.31
CA VAL A 382 -5.70 15.50 14.31
C VAL A 382 -6.61 15.88 15.49
N ALA A 383 -6.05 16.10 16.69
CA ALA A 383 -6.84 16.50 17.86
C ALA A 383 -7.49 17.88 17.71
N ASN A 384 -6.94 18.76 16.86
CA ASN A 384 -7.47 20.09 16.56
C ASN A 384 -8.20 20.17 15.20
N ALA A 385 -8.39 19.04 14.50
CA ALA A 385 -9.10 18.99 13.24
C ALA A 385 -10.63 19.08 13.44
N THR A 386 -11.32 19.43 12.38
CA THR A 386 -12.77 19.29 12.25
C THR A 386 -13.07 18.07 11.38
N PHE A 387 -14.09 17.30 11.75
CA PHE A 387 -14.44 16.11 11.01
C PHE A 387 -15.68 16.32 10.17
N GLU A 388 -15.64 15.90 8.90
CA GLU A 388 -16.86 15.81 8.11
C GLU A 388 -17.75 14.74 8.73
N GLN A 389 -19.00 15.13 9.05
CA GLN A 389 -20.01 14.14 9.42
C GLN A 389 -20.29 13.31 8.17
N ALA A 390 -20.05 11.99 8.25
CA ALA A 390 -20.55 11.08 7.23
C ALA A 390 -22.04 11.36 7.05
N SER A 391 -22.42 11.91 5.89
CA SER A 391 -23.82 12.09 5.54
C SER A 391 -24.41 10.70 5.43
N ALA A 392 -25.24 10.33 6.42
CA ALA A 392 -26.10 9.16 6.36
C ALA A 392 -27.18 9.42 5.28
N ASP A 393 -26.76 9.38 4.02
CA ASP A 393 -27.67 9.29 2.89
C ASP A 393 -27.75 7.81 2.44
N SER A 394 -28.30 7.00 3.36
CA SER A 394 -28.85 5.72 2.96
C SER A 394 -30.23 5.99 2.39
N THR A 395 -30.36 5.97 1.09
CA THR A 395 -31.62 5.80 0.39
C THR A 395 -32.32 4.57 0.94
N ALA A 396 -33.19 4.80 1.92
CA ALA A 396 -34.27 3.88 2.26
C ALA A 396 -35.26 3.94 1.11
N GLU A 397 -35.10 3.11 0.09
CA GLU A 397 -36.18 2.78 -0.82
C GLU A 397 -37.27 2.04 -0.03
N ASP A 398 -38.33 2.79 0.19
CA ASP A 398 -39.63 2.39 0.65
C ASP A 398 -40.14 1.12 -0.08
N ALA A 399 -40.10 0.00 0.58
CA ALA A 399 -40.86 -1.19 0.19
C ALA A 399 -42.26 -1.07 0.78
N GLY A 400 -43.17 -0.47 -0.01
CA GLY A 400 -44.56 -0.35 0.30
C GLY A 400 -45.25 -1.70 0.55
N ALA A 401 -45.75 -1.88 1.74
CA ALA A 401 -46.71 -2.92 2.08
C ALA A 401 -48.09 -2.56 1.53
N GLU A 402 -48.62 -3.40 0.68
CA GLU A 402 -50.05 -3.37 0.28
C GLU A 402 -50.92 -3.69 1.47
N ASP A 403 -51.84 -2.81 1.77
CA ASP A 403 -53.09 -3.16 2.47
C ASP A 403 -54.31 -2.66 1.70
N SER A 404 -55.11 -3.61 1.30
CA SER A 404 -56.38 -3.46 0.61
C SER A 404 -57.48 -3.12 1.58
N THR A 405 -58.19 -1.99 1.38
CA THR A 405 -59.66 -1.94 1.64
C THR A 405 -60.36 -0.93 0.74
N LYS A 406 -61.37 -1.42 0.07
CA LYS A 406 -62.40 -0.71 -0.70
C LYS A 406 -63.12 0.39 0.07
N THR A 407 -63.50 1.46 -0.58
CA THR A 407 -64.90 1.89 -0.77
C THR A 407 -65.01 3.08 -1.71
N ASP A 408 -65.75 2.88 -2.71
CA ASP A 408 -66.72 3.61 -3.52
C ASP A 408 -66.97 5.11 -3.21
N SER A 409 -66.94 5.96 -4.25
CA SER A 409 -68.02 6.77 -4.75
C SER A 409 -67.55 7.98 -5.62
N ALA A 410 -67.90 7.92 -6.84
CA ALA A 410 -68.51 8.83 -7.78
C ALA A 410 -68.12 10.33 -7.86
N ALA A 411 -67.96 10.66 -9.10
CA ALA A 411 -68.51 11.85 -9.84
C ALA A 411 -67.53 12.98 -10.21
N ASP A 412 -67.29 13.02 -11.50
CA ASP A 412 -67.57 14.13 -12.47
C ASP A 412 -66.65 15.36 -12.47
N THR A 413 -66.13 15.68 -13.51
CA THR A 413 -66.40 16.43 -14.73
C THR A 413 -65.09 17.05 -15.30
N GLU A 414 -64.83 16.74 -16.52
CA GLU A 414 -64.49 17.56 -17.68
C GLU A 414 -63.64 18.85 -17.46
N THR A 415 -62.67 19.17 -18.23
CA THR A 415 -62.56 19.43 -19.66
C THR A 415 -61.18 19.91 -20.07
N SER A 416 -60.76 19.43 -21.20
CA SER A 416 -60.26 20.13 -22.38
C SER A 416 -58.89 20.75 -22.38
N ALA A 417 -58.07 20.18 -23.26
CA ALA A 417 -57.55 20.75 -24.51
C ALA A 417 -56.44 21.80 -24.33
N ASP A 418 -55.41 21.95 -25.11
CA ASP A 418 -55.13 21.60 -26.50
C ASP A 418 -53.70 22.05 -26.82
N ALA A 419 -53.12 21.35 -27.76
CA ALA A 419 -52.27 21.84 -28.83
C ALA A 419 -50.86 22.36 -28.49
N ALA A 420 -49.91 21.72 -28.94
CA ALA A 420 -49.35 21.64 -30.31
C ALA A 420 -48.11 22.51 -30.51
N ASN A 421 -47.08 21.81 -30.97
CA ASN A 421 -46.40 22.11 -32.25
C ASN A 421 -45.26 23.13 -32.20
N THR A 422 -44.16 22.92 -32.69
CA THR A 422 -43.45 22.68 -33.96
C THR A 422 -41.97 22.91 -33.75
N ALA A 423 -41.13 22.03 -34.10
CA ALA A 423 -40.24 21.90 -35.25
C ALA A 423 -39.63 23.21 -35.79
N ASP A 424 -38.33 23.25 -35.96
CA ASP A 424 -37.57 23.47 -37.19
C ASP A 424 -36.06 23.57 -36.86
N ASN A 425 -35.20 22.75 -37.30
CA ASN A 425 -34.45 22.51 -38.52
C ASN A 425 -33.80 23.74 -39.13
N THR A 426 -32.49 23.74 -39.25
CA THR A 426 -31.62 24.16 -40.39
C THR A 426 -30.16 24.08 -39.91
N ASP A 427 -29.34 23.15 -40.36
CA ASP A 427 -28.61 23.01 -41.62
C ASP A 427 -27.81 24.27 -42.05
N SER A 428 -26.49 24.09 -42.08
CA SER A 428 -25.62 24.63 -43.14
C SER A 428 -24.20 24.08 -43.03
N GLN A 429 -23.90 23.27 -44.00
CA GLN A 429 -22.58 22.96 -44.56
C GLN A 429 -21.85 24.21 -45.04
N THR A 430 -20.53 24.11 -45.09
CA THR A 430 -19.60 24.36 -46.24
C THR A 430 -18.17 24.07 -45.72
N ASP A 431 -17.46 23.07 -46.16
CA ASP A 431 -16.77 22.85 -47.45
C ASP A 431 -15.61 23.81 -47.72
N THR A 432 -14.43 23.24 -47.83
CA THR A 432 -13.36 23.32 -48.86
C THR A 432 -12.04 22.80 -48.28
N ALA A 433 -11.52 21.75 -48.65
CA ALA A 433 -10.64 21.21 -49.68
C ALA A 433 -9.43 22.09 -50.08
N GLU A 434 -8.30 21.44 -50.13
CA GLU A 434 -7.17 21.38 -51.09
C GLU A 434 -5.85 21.15 -50.33
N ASP A 435 -5.20 20.03 -50.43
CA ASP A 435 -4.41 19.44 -51.54
C ASP A 435 -3.02 20.07 -51.67
N THR A 436 -2.01 19.25 -51.52
CA THR A 436 -0.82 19.04 -52.37
C THR A 436 0.18 18.07 -51.70
N GLU A 437 0.26 16.95 -52.19
CA GLU A 437 1.24 16.10 -52.86
C GLU A 437 2.74 16.41 -52.74
N ALA A 438 3.41 15.26 -52.62
CA ALA A 438 4.63 14.78 -53.28
C ALA A 438 5.95 15.13 -52.55
N ASP A 439 6.97 14.33 -52.47
CA ASP A 439 7.52 13.28 -53.32
C ASP A 439 8.70 12.58 -52.62
N ALA A 440 8.70 11.32 -52.73
CA ALA A 440 9.70 10.31 -53.09
C ALA A 440 11.20 10.49 -52.81
N SER A 441 11.74 9.34 -52.52
CA SER A 441 12.97 8.64 -52.92
C SER A 441 13.99 8.48 -51.81
N ALA A 442 14.24 7.29 -51.33
CA ALA A 442 14.93 6.15 -51.96
C ALA A 442 16.46 6.13 -51.69
N GLU A 443 16.85 4.93 -51.32
CA GLU A 443 18.15 4.23 -51.41
C GLU A 443 18.97 4.24 -50.11
N ALA A 444 19.16 3.11 -49.39
CA ALA A 444 19.97 1.92 -49.72
C ALA A 444 21.49 2.22 -49.71
N ASP A 445 22.19 1.68 -48.75
CA ASP A 445 23.28 0.71 -49.03
C ASP A 445 24.04 0.33 -47.71
N THR A 446 24.07 -0.91 -47.41
CA THR A 446 25.11 -1.89 -47.12
C THR A 446 26.43 -1.52 -46.45
N GLN A 447 26.76 -2.40 -45.47
CA GLN A 447 28.08 -3.00 -45.13
C GLN A 447 29.06 -2.14 -44.33
N ASP A 448 29.43 -2.55 -43.10
CA ASP A 448 30.42 -3.56 -42.76
C ASP A 448 30.23 -4.05 -41.31
#